data_60a149de7c20cde041fa56e43ef273ad
#
_entry.id   60a149de7c20cde041fa56e43ef273ad
#
_cell.length_a   1.000
_cell.length_b   1.000
_cell.length_c   1.000
_cell.angle_alpha   90.00
_cell.angle_beta   90.00
_cell.angle_gamma   90.00
#
_symmetry.space_group_name_H-M   'P 1'
#
loop_
_entity.id
_entity.type
_entity.pdbx_description
1 polymer ?
#
loop_
_entity_poly.entity_id
_entity_poly.type
_entity_poly.pdbx_seq_one_letter_code
_entity_poly.pdbx_strand_id
1 'polypeptide(L)'
;VEAGSSSEALERELVKYLLKYGHCSFEFKEGRTMVPCNVAEVIFLELDSDGLAFRNPLYNSILATYREQWKILGTGVEVPAHFFLNHPDPEVCNASVDILTSDDNYVASQLWRRKDIHVESDAEMLAVGVPKAVTLYKSKVIEALIKELQGRLGDENISDEEMRDVVQRLTAYNQVKVTIANKIQRLIL
;
A
#
# COMPACT_ATOMS: atom_id res chain seq x y z
N VAL A 1 17.66 12.78 1.82
CA VAL A 1 17.88 11.44 1.24
C VAL A 1 17.01 10.38 1.91
N GLU A 2 16.57 10.54 3.19
CA GLU A 2 15.88 9.49 3.96
C GLU A 2 14.36 9.33 3.69
N ALA A 3 13.68 10.34 3.18
CA ALA A 3 12.21 10.28 2.96
C ALA A 3 11.80 9.38 1.78
N GLY A 4 12.65 9.25 0.76
CA GLY A 4 12.40 8.38 -0.40
C GLY A 4 12.45 6.90 -0.05
N SER A 5 13.40 6.48 0.77
CA SER A 5 13.61 5.09 1.18
C SER A 5 12.43 4.51 1.98
N SER A 6 11.78 5.33 2.81
CA SER A 6 10.67 4.87 3.66
C SER A 6 9.36 4.68 2.87
N SER A 7 9.07 5.54 1.88
CA SER A 7 7.90 5.40 1.00
C SER A 7 8.05 4.19 0.07
N GLU A 8 9.24 4.02 -0.49
CA GLU A 8 9.58 2.93 -1.40
C GLU A 8 9.42 1.55 -0.74
N ALA A 9 9.83 1.41 0.51
CA ALA A 9 9.64 0.18 1.27
C ALA A 9 8.16 -0.18 1.44
N LEU A 10 7.30 0.82 1.65
CA LEU A 10 5.85 0.62 1.77
C LEU A 10 5.20 0.30 0.42
N GLU A 11 5.66 0.93 -0.66
CA GLU A 11 5.23 0.58 -2.02
C GLU A 11 5.58 -0.86 -2.36
N ARG A 12 6.81 -1.28 -2.03
CA ARG A 12 7.26 -2.67 -2.19
C ARG A 12 6.41 -3.64 -1.36
N GLU A 13 6.05 -3.27 -0.15
CA GLU A 13 5.18 -4.09 0.71
C GLU A 13 3.78 -4.23 0.10
N LEU A 14 3.18 -3.17 -0.42
CA LEU A 14 1.87 -3.22 -1.09
C LEU A 14 1.92 -4.06 -2.37
N VAL A 15 2.97 -3.93 -3.18
CA VAL A 15 3.20 -4.78 -4.36
C VAL A 15 3.32 -6.25 -3.95
N LYS A 16 4.02 -6.54 -2.85
CA LYS A 16 4.15 -7.90 -2.31
C LYS A 16 2.78 -8.48 -1.93
N TYR A 17 1.93 -7.71 -1.24
CA TYR A 17 0.56 -8.14 -0.95
C TYR A 17 -0.24 -8.44 -2.22
N LEU A 18 -0.11 -7.61 -3.25
CA LEU A 18 -0.78 -7.85 -4.54
C LEU A 18 -0.28 -9.13 -5.20
N LEU A 19 1.04 -9.28 -5.37
CA LEU A 19 1.62 -10.41 -6.12
C LEU A 19 1.42 -11.76 -5.43
N LYS A 20 1.48 -11.80 -4.09
CA LYS A 20 1.37 -13.06 -3.33
C LYS A 20 -0.07 -13.37 -2.90
N TYR A 21 -0.87 -12.36 -2.56
CA TYR A 21 -2.15 -12.53 -1.88
C TYR A 21 -3.30 -11.76 -2.52
N GLY A 22 -3.10 -11.13 -3.67
CA GLY A 22 -4.10 -10.26 -4.28
C GLY A 22 -5.47 -10.89 -4.49
N HIS A 23 -5.52 -12.20 -4.78
CA HIS A 23 -6.74 -12.98 -4.94
C HIS A 23 -7.36 -13.47 -3.62
N CYS A 24 -6.59 -13.43 -2.52
CA CYS A 24 -7.05 -13.94 -1.23
C CYS A 24 -8.13 -13.04 -0.65
N SER A 25 -9.15 -13.67 -0.08
CA SER A 25 -10.24 -12.99 0.62
C SER A 25 -9.98 -12.95 2.11
N PHE A 26 -10.39 -11.87 2.74
CA PHE A 26 -10.40 -11.70 4.18
C PHE A 26 -11.60 -10.84 4.60
N GLU A 27 -11.93 -10.82 5.88
CA GLU A 27 -12.97 -9.97 6.42
C GLU A 27 -12.41 -8.61 6.81
N PHE A 28 -12.89 -7.58 6.14
CA PHE A 28 -12.52 -6.18 6.41
C PHE A 28 -13.62 -5.50 7.24
N LYS A 29 -13.21 -4.80 8.30
CA LYS A 29 -14.13 -4.08 9.17
C LYS A 29 -14.46 -2.71 8.60
N GLU A 30 -15.65 -2.56 8.04
CA GLU A 30 -16.20 -1.29 7.60
C GLU A 30 -17.22 -0.79 8.64
N GLY A 31 -16.81 0.17 9.46
CA GLY A 31 -17.64 0.67 10.57
C GLY A 31 -17.95 -0.40 11.61
N ARG A 32 -19.22 -0.87 11.66
CA ARG A 32 -19.67 -1.94 12.55
C ARG A 32 -19.89 -3.29 11.85
N THR A 33 -19.69 -3.34 10.55
CA THR A 33 -19.97 -4.52 9.72
C THR A 33 -18.66 -5.14 9.26
N MET A 34 -18.58 -6.48 9.23
CA MET A 34 -17.52 -7.22 8.57
C MET A 34 -17.95 -7.48 7.14
N VAL A 35 -17.13 -7.08 6.18
CA VAL A 35 -17.39 -7.22 4.75
C VAL A 35 -16.30 -8.09 4.15
N PRO A 36 -16.65 -9.19 3.46
CA PRO A 36 -15.66 -9.97 2.73
C PRO A 36 -15.14 -9.17 1.55
N CYS A 37 -13.83 -9.07 1.41
CA CYS A 37 -13.18 -8.40 0.30
C CYS A 37 -11.85 -9.06 -0.03
N ASN A 38 -11.34 -8.80 -1.24
CA ASN A 38 -10.03 -9.26 -1.62
C ASN A 38 -8.94 -8.25 -1.30
N VAL A 39 -7.70 -8.74 -1.16
CA VAL A 39 -6.52 -7.90 -0.98
C VAL A 39 -6.40 -6.87 -2.10
N ALA A 40 -6.54 -7.29 -3.37
CA ALA A 40 -6.46 -6.38 -4.51
C ALA A 40 -7.57 -5.31 -4.48
N GLU A 41 -8.81 -5.68 -4.15
CA GLU A 41 -9.92 -4.73 -4.02
C GLU A 41 -9.63 -3.65 -2.99
N VAL A 42 -9.20 -4.04 -1.80
CA VAL A 42 -8.90 -3.09 -0.71
C VAL A 42 -7.78 -2.15 -1.11
N ILE A 43 -6.69 -2.66 -1.67
CA ILE A 43 -5.55 -1.82 -2.08
C ILE A 43 -5.99 -0.84 -3.17
N PHE A 44 -6.68 -1.31 -4.21
CA PHE A 44 -7.11 -0.42 -5.31
C PHE A 44 -8.16 0.59 -4.86
N LEU A 45 -9.17 0.18 -4.09
CA LEU A 45 -10.19 1.07 -3.57
C LEU A 45 -9.58 2.19 -2.72
N GLU A 46 -8.68 1.83 -1.83
CA GLU A 46 -8.04 2.78 -0.93
C GLU A 46 -7.07 3.74 -1.66
N LEU A 47 -6.38 3.29 -2.69
CA LEU A 47 -5.54 4.16 -3.52
C LEU A 47 -6.38 5.07 -4.41
N ASP A 48 -7.42 4.54 -5.06
CA ASP A 48 -8.27 5.28 -5.98
C ASP A 48 -9.11 6.34 -5.26
N SER A 49 -9.60 6.04 -4.03
CA SER A 49 -10.38 6.98 -3.24
C SER A 49 -9.64 8.29 -2.94
N ASP A 50 -8.33 8.23 -2.82
CA ASP A 50 -7.48 9.38 -2.51
C ASP A 50 -6.66 9.86 -3.73
N GLY A 51 -6.88 9.27 -4.91
CA GLY A 51 -6.15 9.59 -6.14
C GLY A 51 -4.64 9.33 -6.03
N LEU A 52 -4.25 8.31 -5.28
CA LEU A 52 -2.84 7.98 -5.04
C LEU A 52 -2.28 7.02 -6.08
N ALA A 53 -1.05 7.27 -6.48
CA ALA A 53 -0.23 6.38 -7.29
C ALA A 53 1.13 6.18 -6.61
N PHE A 54 1.81 5.09 -6.90
CA PHE A 54 3.15 4.88 -6.39
C PHE A 54 4.13 5.89 -7.00
N ARG A 55 5.07 6.36 -6.19
CA ARG A 55 6.09 7.33 -6.61
C ARG A 55 7.24 6.66 -7.35
N ASN A 56 7.59 5.44 -6.92
CA ASN A 56 8.59 4.65 -7.62
C ASN A 56 7.99 4.14 -8.94
N PRO A 57 8.54 4.53 -10.12
CA PRO A 57 8.00 4.16 -11.42
C PRO A 57 7.98 2.65 -11.64
N LEU A 58 8.94 1.92 -11.06
CA LEU A 58 9.03 0.47 -11.12
C LEU A 58 7.81 -0.20 -10.46
N TYR A 59 7.54 0.16 -9.19
CA TYR A 59 6.39 -0.39 -8.47
C TYR A 59 5.06 0.09 -9.06
N ASN A 60 5.03 1.30 -9.59
CA ASN A 60 3.84 1.81 -10.29
C ASN A 60 3.56 1.02 -11.58
N SER A 61 4.59 0.58 -12.31
CA SER A 61 4.45 -0.29 -13.49
C SER A 61 3.90 -1.66 -13.11
N ILE A 62 4.39 -2.27 -12.01
CA ILE A 62 3.85 -3.55 -11.51
C ILE A 62 2.38 -3.37 -11.08
N LEU A 63 2.05 -2.30 -10.37
CA LEU A 63 0.68 -1.98 -9.95
C LEU A 63 -0.26 -1.84 -11.14
N ALA A 64 0.17 -1.14 -12.20
CA ALA A 64 -0.60 -0.94 -13.42
C ALA A 64 -0.84 -2.27 -14.16
N THR A 65 0.20 -3.07 -14.34
CA THR A 65 0.10 -4.41 -14.95
C THR A 65 -0.84 -5.32 -14.16
N TYR A 66 -0.72 -5.33 -12.82
CA TYR A 66 -1.62 -6.10 -11.97
C TYR A 66 -3.06 -5.65 -12.14
N ARG A 67 -3.33 -4.36 -12.10
CA ARG A 67 -4.67 -3.76 -12.25
C ARG A 67 -5.31 -4.10 -13.59
N GLU A 68 -4.54 -4.07 -14.67
CA GLU A 68 -5.00 -4.43 -16.00
C GLU A 68 -5.46 -5.89 -16.05
N GLN A 69 -4.62 -6.82 -15.59
CA GLN A 69 -4.93 -8.24 -15.57
C GLN A 69 -6.08 -8.56 -14.62
N TRP A 70 -6.12 -7.94 -13.45
CA TRP A 70 -7.19 -8.09 -12.48
C TRP A 70 -8.56 -7.67 -13.03
N LYS A 71 -8.62 -6.58 -13.83
CA LYS A 71 -9.86 -6.14 -14.50
C LYS A 71 -10.34 -7.15 -15.55
N ILE A 72 -9.42 -7.85 -16.21
CA ILE A 72 -9.74 -8.85 -17.24
C ILE A 72 -10.20 -10.17 -16.59
N LEU A 73 -9.49 -10.62 -15.56
CA LEU A 73 -9.73 -11.91 -14.91
C LEU A 73 -10.89 -11.88 -13.92
N GLY A 74 -11.15 -10.73 -13.31
CA GLY A 74 -12.19 -10.54 -12.29
C GLY A 74 -11.66 -10.69 -10.86
N THR A 75 -12.53 -10.29 -9.93
CA THR A 75 -12.27 -10.30 -8.49
C THR A 75 -12.12 -11.73 -7.96
N GLY A 76 -11.12 -11.96 -7.11
CA GLY A 76 -10.88 -13.27 -6.47
C GLY A 76 -10.14 -14.26 -7.36
N VAL A 77 -9.77 -13.88 -8.56
CA VAL A 77 -8.94 -14.71 -9.45
C VAL A 77 -7.48 -14.33 -9.28
N GLU A 78 -6.63 -15.35 -9.13
CA GLU A 78 -5.18 -15.15 -9.07
C GLU A 78 -4.66 -14.58 -10.40
N VAL A 79 -3.91 -13.48 -10.32
CA VAL A 79 -3.19 -12.95 -11.48
C VAL A 79 -1.92 -13.76 -11.67
N PRO A 80 -1.80 -14.51 -12.78
CA PRO A 80 -0.67 -15.39 -12.99
C PRO A 80 0.68 -14.67 -13.01
N ALA A 81 1.66 -15.22 -12.30
CA ALA A 81 3.00 -14.63 -12.17
C ALA A 81 3.70 -14.38 -13.51
N HIS A 82 3.37 -15.14 -14.57
CA HIS A 82 4.01 -14.99 -15.88
C HIS A 82 3.83 -13.59 -16.51
N PHE A 83 2.77 -12.84 -16.15
CA PHE A 83 2.59 -11.46 -16.62
C PHE A 83 3.69 -10.52 -16.10
N PHE A 84 4.26 -10.83 -14.95
CA PHE A 84 5.34 -10.06 -14.33
C PHE A 84 6.72 -10.63 -14.69
N LEU A 85 6.84 -11.95 -14.73
CA LEU A 85 8.09 -12.64 -15.04
C LEU A 85 8.49 -12.53 -16.51
N ASN A 86 7.53 -12.33 -17.42
CA ASN A 86 7.75 -12.10 -18.85
C ASN A 86 7.46 -10.65 -19.24
N HIS A 87 7.55 -9.70 -18.30
CA HIS A 87 7.32 -8.30 -18.58
C HIS A 87 8.39 -7.76 -19.55
N PRO A 88 8.02 -6.88 -20.53
CA PRO A 88 8.98 -6.31 -21.48
C PRO A 88 10.11 -5.52 -20.83
N ASP A 89 9.84 -4.90 -19.69
CA ASP A 89 10.84 -4.19 -18.89
C ASP A 89 11.56 -5.17 -17.96
N PRO A 90 12.90 -5.36 -18.13
CA PRO A 90 13.68 -6.27 -17.29
C PRO A 90 13.73 -5.86 -15.81
N GLU A 91 13.60 -4.56 -15.49
CA GLU A 91 13.60 -4.09 -14.10
C GLU A 91 12.31 -4.55 -13.38
N VAL A 92 11.17 -4.49 -14.07
CA VAL A 92 9.88 -5.01 -13.57
C VAL A 92 9.97 -6.51 -13.34
N CYS A 93 10.55 -7.26 -14.30
CA CYS A 93 10.74 -8.70 -14.16
C CYS A 93 11.62 -9.02 -12.95
N ASN A 94 12.79 -8.41 -12.82
CA ASN A 94 13.73 -8.67 -11.73
C ASN A 94 13.13 -8.32 -10.36
N ALA A 95 12.44 -7.18 -10.23
CA ALA A 95 11.77 -6.79 -8.99
C ALA A 95 10.64 -7.76 -8.62
N SER A 96 9.89 -8.23 -9.60
CA SER A 96 8.82 -9.19 -9.37
C SER A 96 9.36 -10.55 -8.93
N VAL A 97 10.46 -11.02 -9.54
CA VAL A 97 11.16 -12.25 -9.12
C VAL A 97 11.64 -12.08 -7.68
N ASP A 98 12.31 -10.98 -7.35
CA ASP A 98 12.83 -10.72 -6.00
C ASP A 98 11.70 -10.73 -4.96
N ILE A 99 10.57 -10.09 -5.25
CA ILE A 99 9.41 -10.06 -4.35
C ILE A 99 8.77 -11.44 -4.21
N LEU A 100 8.58 -12.17 -5.30
CA LEU A 100 7.95 -13.49 -5.29
C LEU A 100 8.80 -14.57 -4.62
N THR A 101 10.14 -14.47 -4.76
CA THR A 101 11.10 -15.41 -4.19
C THR A 101 11.61 -15.00 -2.80
N SER A 102 11.35 -13.75 -2.39
CA SER A 102 11.69 -13.35 -1.02
C SER A 102 10.96 -14.25 -0.04
N ASP A 103 11.73 -15.11 0.65
CA ASP A 103 11.23 -15.87 1.78
C ASP A 103 10.87 -14.88 2.88
N ASP A 104 9.58 -14.64 3.00
CA ASP A 104 9.07 -14.20 4.27
C ASP A 104 9.30 -15.38 5.20
N ASN A 105 10.21 -15.26 6.16
CA ASN A 105 10.49 -16.22 7.22
C ASN A 105 9.22 -16.59 8.05
N TYR A 106 8.04 -16.38 7.48
CA TYR A 106 6.72 -16.66 7.98
C TYR A 106 6.03 -17.85 7.31
N VAL A 107 6.75 -18.67 6.60
CA VAL A 107 6.31 -20.05 6.50
C VAL A 107 6.65 -20.66 7.86
N ALA A 108 5.74 -20.46 8.81
CA ALA A 108 5.69 -21.34 9.97
C ALA A 108 5.79 -22.74 9.41
N SER A 109 6.94 -23.36 9.55
CA SER A 109 7.21 -24.64 8.94
C SER A 109 6.07 -25.57 9.33
N GLN A 110 5.67 -26.49 8.47
CA GLN A 110 4.63 -27.49 8.79
C GLN A 110 4.90 -28.22 10.13
N LEU A 111 6.14 -28.17 10.64
CA LEU A 111 6.57 -28.61 11.96
C LEU A 111 5.91 -27.82 13.11
N TRP A 112 5.66 -26.51 12.96
CA TRP A 112 4.99 -25.70 13.98
C TRP A 112 3.49 -25.96 14.04
N ARG A 113 2.85 -26.25 12.89
CA ARG A 113 1.44 -26.67 12.84
C ARG A 113 1.17 -28.00 13.55
N ARG A 114 2.19 -28.88 13.67
CA ARG A 114 2.09 -30.15 14.40
C ARG A 114 2.18 -30.00 15.93
N LYS A 115 2.52 -28.80 16.45
CA LYS A 115 2.74 -28.57 17.88
C LYS A 115 1.61 -27.75 18.55
N ASP A 116 0.41 -27.63 17.95
CA ASP A 116 -0.71 -26.83 18.47
C ASP A 116 -0.34 -25.39 18.85
N ILE A 117 0.71 -24.82 18.24
CA ILE A 117 1.02 -23.41 18.36
C ILE A 117 0.04 -22.68 17.44
N HIS A 118 -0.72 -21.78 18.00
CA HIS A 118 -1.68 -20.95 17.29
C HIS A 118 -0.92 -20.10 16.24
N VAL A 119 -0.91 -20.58 15.00
CA VAL A 119 -0.41 -19.84 13.85
C VAL A 119 -1.59 -19.07 13.33
N GLU A 120 -1.50 -17.74 13.34
CA GLU A 120 -2.51 -16.88 12.72
C GLU A 120 -2.78 -17.38 11.30
N SER A 121 -4.04 -17.49 10.94
CA SER A 121 -4.41 -17.87 9.58
C SER A 121 -3.98 -16.77 8.60
N ASP A 122 -3.68 -17.14 7.35
CA ASP A 122 -3.32 -16.15 6.32
C ASP A 122 -4.39 -15.05 6.24
N ALA A 123 -5.66 -15.38 6.42
CA ALA A 123 -6.76 -14.43 6.45
C ALA A 123 -6.68 -13.43 7.62
N GLU A 124 -6.31 -13.88 8.83
CA GLU A 124 -6.12 -13.00 10.00
C GLU A 124 -4.93 -12.07 9.81
N MET A 125 -3.81 -12.59 9.30
CA MET A 125 -2.65 -11.79 8.93
C MET A 125 -2.99 -10.72 7.90
N LEU A 126 -3.76 -11.07 6.86
CA LEU A 126 -4.15 -10.14 5.81
C LEU A 126 -5.15 -9.09 6.30
N ALA A 127 -6.09 -9.47 7.18
CA ALA A 127 -7.09 -8.56 7.75
C ALA A 127 -6.47 -7.40 8.56
N VAL A 128 -5.30 -7.61 9.15
CA VAL A 128 -4.55 -6.59 9.88
C VAL A 128 -3.47 -5.96 9.01
N GLY A 129 -2.69 -6.78 8.30
CA GLY A 129 -1.51 -6.35 7.54
C GLY A 129 -1.84 -5.43 6.38
N VAL A 130 -2.83 -5.77 5.55
CA VAL A 130 -3.19 -4.99 4.36
C VAL A 130 -3.70 -3.58 4.72
N PRO A 131 -4.72 -3.41 5.60
CA PRO A 131 -5.17 -2.07 5.99
C PRO A 131 -4.07 -1.24 6.67
N LYS A 132 -3.21 -1.88 7.45
CA LYS A 132 -2.07 -1.22 8.10
C LYS A 132 -1.06 -0.71 7.07
N ALA A 133 -0.65 -1.55 6.11
CA ALA A 133 0.29 -1.17 5.07
C ALA A 133 -0.23 0.00 4.22
N VAL A 134 -1.50 -0.05 3.79
CA VAL A 134 -2.15 1.03 3.04
C VAL A 134 -2.20 2.32 3.87
N THR A 135 -2.59 2.23 5.14
CA THR A 135 -2.70 3.40 6.02
C THR A 135 -1.33 4.05 6.28
N LEU A 136 -0.28 3.25 6.47
CA LEU A 136 1.10 3.73 6.60
C LEU A 136 1.59 4.39 5.31
N TYR A 137 1.30 3.80 4.15
CA TYR A 137 1.64 4.40 2.87
C TYR A 137 0.97 5.79 2.70
N LYS A 138 -0.34 5.89 2.94
CA LYS A 138 -1.07 7.17 2.93
C LYS A 138 -0.45 8.20 3.88
N SER A 139 -0.08 7.78 5.09
CA SER A 139 0.61 8.65 6.05
C SER A 139 1.91 9.22 5.48
N LYS A 140 2.72 8.39 4.83
CA LYS A 140 3.99 8.84 4.23
C LYS A 140 3.79 9.77 3.04
N VAL A 141 2.77 9.54 2.21
CA VAL A 141 2.43 10.44 1.11
C VAL A 141 2.02 11.82 1.67
N ILE A 142 1.16 11.87 2.67
CA ILE A 142 0.73 13.13 3.31
C ILE A 142 1.91 13.86 3.97
N GLU A 143 2.80 13.15 4.67
CA GLU A 143 4.01 13.75 5.25
C GLU A 143 4.90 14.38 4.17
N ALA A 144 5.06 13.73 3.03
CA ALA A 144 5.84 14.25 1.93
C ALA A 144 5.19 15.49 1.29
N LEU A 145 3.86 15.50 1.11
CA LEU A 145 3.12 16.66 0.60
C LEU A 145 3.19 17.85 1.55
N ILE A 146 3.07 17.61 2.86
CA ILE A 146 3.24 18.66 3.88
C ILE A 146 4.64 19.27 3.78
N LYS A 147 5.69 18.43 3.70
CA LYS A 147 7.07 18.91 3.58
C LYS A 147 7.31 19.72 2.31
N GLU A 148 6.73 19.32 1.20
CA GLU A 148 6.80 20.04 -0.06
C GLU A 148 6.15 21.42 0.05
N LEU A 149 4.94 21.50 0.61
CA LEU A 149 4.24 22.76 0.82
C LEU A 149 4.95 23.68 1.81
N GLN A 150 5.56 23.13 2.88
CA GLN A 150 6.39 23.89 3.81
C GLN A 150 7.63 24.49 3.12
N GLY A 151 8.25 23.73 2.20
CA GLY A 151 9.35 24.24 1.38
C GLY A 151 8.93 25.43 0.53
N ARG A 152 7.73 25.38 -0.06
CA ARG A 152 7.18 26.48 -0.87
C ARG A 152 6.90 27.75 -0.04
N LEU A 153 6.49 27.63 1.22
CA LEU A 153 6.32 28.77 2.11
C LEU A 153 7.63 29.49 2.45
N GLY A 154 8.77 28.80 2.33
CA GLY A 154 10.10 29.37 2.51
C GLY A 154 10.65 30.08 1.27
N ASP A 155 9.94 30.10 0.15
CA ASP A 155 10.37 30.78 -1.07
C ASP A 155 10.10 32.29 -0.95
N GLU A 156 11.16 33.10 -1.06
CA GLU A 156 11.08 34.56 -0.97
C GLU A 156 10.24 35.18 -2.10
N ASN A 157 9.99 34.46 -3.18
CA ASN A 157 9.26 34.95 -4.35
C ASN A 157 7.79 34.50 -4.38
N ILE A 158 7.28 33.86 -3.33
CA ILE A 158 5.88 33.42 -3.27
C ILE A 158 4.91 34.60 -3.25
N SER A 159 3.91 34.61 -4.10
CA SER A 159 2.87 35.62 -4.10
C SER A 159 1.91 35.47 -2.92
N ASP A 160 1.23 36.54 -2.52
CA ASP A 160 0.24 36.51 -1.42
C ASP A 160 -0.92 35.55 -1.71
N GLU A 161 -1.30 35.37 -2.97
CA GLU A 161 -2.35 34.44 -3.38
C GLU A 161 -1.90 32.97 -3.26
N GLU A 162 -0.70 32.67 -3.74
CA GLU A 162 -0.10 31.33 -3.60
C GLU A 162 0.15 30.97 -2.13
N MET A 163 0.60 31.94 -1.32
CA MET A 163 0.80 31.74 0.12
C MET A 163 -0.51 31.32 0.80
N ARG A 164 -1.63 31.98 0.47
CA ARG A 164 -2.95 31.61 1.01
C ARG A 164 -3.37 30.19 0.61
N ASP A 165 -3.20 29.83 -0.67
CA ASP A 165 -3.49 28.47 -1.15
C ASP A 165 -2.65 27.42 -0.42
N VAL A 166 -1.35 27.66 -0.30
CA VAL A 166 -0.43 26.76 0.41
C VAL A 166 -0.82 26.58 1.87
N VAL A 167 -1.16 27.67 2.58
CA VAL A 167 -1.60 27.61 3.99
C VAL A 167 -2.92 26.83 4.13
N GLN A 168 -3.86 27.04 3.22
CA GLN A 168 -5.13 26.31 3.22
C GLN A 168 -4.89 24.81 3.01
N ARG A 169 -4.07 24.43 2.06
CA ARG A 169 -3.70 23.03 1.80
C ARG A 169 -2.96 22.39 2.98
N LEU A 170 -2.01 23.11 3.57
CA LEU A 170 -1.30 22.65 4.77
C LEU A 170 -2.25 22.35 5.92
N THR A 171 -3.24 23.23 6.13
CA THR A 171 -4.25 23.02 7.16
C THR A 171 -5.07 21.76 6.89
N ALA A 172 -5.53 21.56 5.65
CA ALA A 172 -6.28 20.36 5.25
C ALA A 172 -5.45 19.08 5.43
N TYR A 173 -4.19 19.07 4.96
CA TYR A 173 -3.33 17.89 5.08
C TYR A 173 -2.96 17.56 6.54
N ASN A 174 -2.78 18.56 7.40
CA ASN A 174 -2.56 18.31 8.82
C ASN A 174 -3.79 17.68 9.49
N GLN A 175 -5.00 18.08 9.12
CA GLN A 175 -6.23 17.42 9.60
C GLN A 175 -6.31 15.96 9.15
N VAL A 176 -5.99 15.68 7.88
CA VAL A 176 -5.93 14.31 7.35
C VAL A 176 -4.85 13.50 8.08
N LYS A 177 -3.68 14.07 8.35
CA LYS A 177 -2.60 13.42 9.09
C LYS A 177 -3.05 12.97 10.49
N VAL A 178 -3.78 13.82 11.22
CA VAL A 178 -4.34 13.47 12.53
C VAL A 178 -5.35 12.33 12.43
N THR A 179 -6.21 12.35 11.41
CA THR A 179 -7.20 11.30 11.17
C THR A 179 -6.52 9.95 10.89
N ILE A 180 -5.48 9.95 10.05
CA ILE A 180 -4.68 8.76 9.74
C ILE A 180 -3.96 8.25 10.97
N ALA A 181 -3.34 9.11 11.78
CA ALA A 181 -2.67 8.73 13.03
C ALA A 181 -3.62 8.02 14.00
N ASN A 182 -4.85 8.53 14.16
CA ASN A 182 -5.89 7.89 14.97
C ASN A 182 -6.32 6.53 14.40
N LYS A 183 -6.36 6.38 13.07
CA LYS A 183 -6.66 5.10 12.40
C LYS A 183 -5.54 4.08 12.68
N ILE A 184 -4.28 4.48 12.57
CA ILE A 184 -3.12 3.62 12.85
C ILE A 184 -3.14 3.14 14.31
N GLN A 185 -3.40 4.01 15.28
CA GLN A 185 -3.48 3.61 16.69
C GLN A 185 -4.54 2.53 16.92
N ARG A 186 -5.69 2.60 16.25
CA ARG A 186 -6.77 1.60 16.35
C ARG A 186 -6.46 0.27 15.67
N LEU A 187 -5.50 0.25 14.74
CA LEU A 187 -5.06 -0.97 14.07
C LEU A 187 -3.94 -1.70 14.83
N ILE A 188 -3.31 -1.04 15.80
CA ILE A 188 -2.20 -1.59 16.61
C ILE A 188 -2.70 -2.10 17.98
N LEU A 189 -3.86 -1.62 18.44
CA LEU A 189 -4.51 -2.03 19.69
C LEU A 189 -5.50 -3.17 19.45
#